data_6ecc7179c655409b4cefdfae29b38ba2
#
_entry.id   6ecc7179c655409b4cefdfae29b38ba2
#
_cell.length_a   1.000
_cell.length_b   1.000
_cell.length_c   1.000
_cell.angle_alpha   90.00
_cell.angle_beta   90.00
_cell.angle_gamma   90.00
#
_symmetry.space_group_name_H-M   'P 1'
#
loop_
_entity.id
_entity.type
_entity.pdbx_description
1 polymer ?
#
loop_
_entity_poly.entity_id
_entity_poly.type
_entity_poly.pdbx_seq_one_letter_code
_entity_poly.pdbx_strand_id
1 'polypeptide(L)'
;VRVLTRVTVSLAIVLAGITALPAWRSIPWVTSYGATSPIAMVAQFAAGVGLIAAGLLWAVDRPTERTGLLLALAGTAWFMPVWTGWHNGPAGVRTAAMLIQPAFLPLVCHVVVSICGGGKRLRVALTLLYVLAATLTFALLLVTDPLTDAGCWNNCTENVLLVTSQPWLARMLAGTWTGVSVAAGLTLVGGSLWRLRTATRTARRLLWLVIVPASVLGVSLAAHGIALAATPPESPNDPLYAAIFQLEAWSVAALAAGAASSVLRARLARRALRNLTKELGAAPTPGSLAPVLARATGDPTLEVAYWLPASHRFVNGLGEEVLVPAADSRRAITQIVRDGEPIAVIDHDPALVDPGGLVQAIGPAARVAIDNERLQAELLDQLAELKSSQIRIVETSDVERRRLERNLHDAAQQAVLTLSFDIRLAIAAAGTSGGRDLHQLMQRAMTAVQDAIDQLRQLAHGIYPAVLTEFGLKPALASLADTAPIPVEIGTIASARLPPLVERTAYLAAADVIDQAVSAGTHELTIAAKAADRDLVVEIRGTDVRPTTPISDRVGALGGQIVRTSGIVRVRIPCG
;
A
#
# COMPACT_ATOMS: atom_id res chain seq x y z
N VAL A 1 18.32 -14.55 25.14
CA VAL A 1 18.34 -14.57 23.68
C VAL A 1 19.78 -14.48 23.16
N ARG A 2 20.62 -13.50 23.52
CA ARG A 2 22.01 -13.33 23.02
C ARG A 2 22.93 -14.52 23.34
N VAL A 3 22.77 -15.17 24.50
CA VAL A 3 23.57 -16.33 24.88
C VAL A 3 23.18 -17.56 24.05
N LEU A 4 21.88 -17.80 23.87
CA LEU A 4 21.37 -18.91 23.06
C LEU A 4 21.82 -18.78 21.59
N THR A 5 21.79 -17.56 21.06
CA THR A 5 22.26 -17.27 19.69
C THR A 5 23.75 -17.52 19.52
N ARG A 6 24.57 -17.17 20.52
CA ARG A 6 26.02 -17.44 20.48
C ARG A 6 26.32 -18.95 20.56
N VAL A 7 25.59 -19.67 21.39
CA VAL A 7 25.73 -21.14 21.53
C VAL A 7 25.33 -21.83 20.21
N THR A 8 24.21 -21.45 19.58
CA THR A 8 23.80 -22.04 18.31
C THR A 8 24.78 -21.72 17.18
N VAL A 9 25.33 -20.51 17.12
CA VAL A 9 26.35 -20.11 16.15
C VAL A 9 27.64 -20.94 16.37
N SER A 10 28.12 -21.04 17.59
CA SER A 10 29.34 -21.83 17.90
C SER A 10 29.16 -23.32 17.58
N LEU A 11 28.01 -23.89 17.95
CA LEU A 11 27.69 -25.29 17.67
C LEU A 11 27.64 -25.57 16.16
N ALA A 12 27.04 -24.67 15.37
CA ALA A 12 26.96 -24.87 13.93
C ALA A 12 28.32 -24.67 13.23
N ILE A 13 29.19 -23.77 13.70
CA ILE A 13 30.58 -23.66 13.21
C ILE A 13 31.35 -24.94 13.51
N VAL A 14 31.21 -25.47 14.73
CA VAL A 14 31.84 -26.74 15.13
C VAL A 14 31.32 -27.90 14.28
N LEU A 15 29.99 -28.00 14.09
CA LEU A 15 29.37 -29.01 13.22
C LEU A 15 29.84 -28.89 11.77
N ALA A 16 29.94 -27.66 11.22
CA ALA A 16 30.47 -27.44 9.87
C ALA A 16 31.93 -27.89 9.74
N GLY A 17 32.78 -27.55 10.71
CA GLY A 17 34.18 -27.97 10.74
C GLY A 17 34.34 -29.47 10.89
N ILE A 18 33.60 -30.08 11.79
CA ILE A 18 33.63 -31.53 12.01
C ILE A 18 33.11 -32.27 10.77
N THR A 19 32.03 -31.82 10.14
CA THR A 19 31.45 -32.50 8.96
C THR A 19 32.30 -32.34 7.72
N ALA A 20 33.04 -31.25 7.58
CA ALA A 20 33.93 -31.02 6.44
C ALA A 20 35.26 -31.79 6.53
N LEU A 21 35.72 -32.13 7.71
CA LEU A 21 37.02 -32.76 7.92
C LEU A 21 37.19 -34.13 7.23
N PRO A 22 36.22 -35.07 7.28
CA PRO A 22 36.31 -36.32 6.56
C PRO A 22 36.28 -36.17 5.03
N ALA A 23 35.56 -35.20 4.51
CA ALA A 23 35.54 -34.88 3.10
C ALA A 23 36.93 -34.47 2.60
N TRP A 24 37.64 -33.64 3.38
CA TRP A 24 39.02 -33.25 3.08
C TRP A 24 40.01 -34.44 3.11
N ARG A 25 39.84 -35.36 4.06
CA ARG A 25 40.72 -36.54 4.23
C ARG A 25 40.44 -37.65 3.22
N SER A 26 39.26 -37.69 2.59
CA SER A 26 38.88 -38.73 1.63
C SER A 26 39.28 -38.39 0.17
N ILE A 27 39.91 -37.24 -0.08
CA ILE A 27 40.33 -36.81 -1.41
C ILE A 27 41.11 -37.87 -2.23
N PRO A 28 42.03 -38.67 -1.64
CA PRO A 28 42.73 -39.70 -2.39
C PRO A 28 41.86 -40.89 -2.79
N TRP A 29 40.70 -41.06 -2.17
CA TRP A 29 39.83 -42.24 -2.35
C TRP A 29 38.46 -41.81 -2.89
N VAL A 30 38.01 -42.37 -3.99
CA VAL A 30 36.69 -42.13 -4.53
C VAL A 30 35.64 -42.87 -3.68
N THR A 31 35.29 -42.30 -2.55
CA THR A 31 34.36 -42.89 -1.59
C THR A 31 32.98 -42.28 -1.64
N SER A 32 32.81 -41.22 -2.42
CA SER A 32 31.55 -40.54 -2.70
C SER A 32 31.58 -39.83 -4.06
N TYR A 33 30.43 -39.54 -4.64
CA TYR A 33 30.35 -38.78 -5.90
C TYR A 33 31.00 -37.38 -5.79
N GLY A 34 31.06 -36.79 -4.59
CA GLY A 34 31.78 -35.53 -4.37
C GLY A 34 33.29 -35.64 -4.51
N ALA A 35 33.86 -36.87 -4.40
CA ALA A 35 35.29 -37.10 -4.56
C ALA A 35 35.69 -37.45 -6.02
N THR A 36 34.75 -37.54 -6.96
CA THR A 36 35.03 -37.95 -8.35
C THR A 36 35.74 -36.85 -9.15
N SER A 37 35.57 -35.60 -8.80
CA SER A 37 36.23 -34.46 -9.49
C SER A 37 36.35 -33.24 -8.57
N PRO A 38 37.31 -32.31 -8.82
CA PRO A 38 37.43 -31.05 -8.06
C PRO A 38 36.12 -30.22 -8.10
N ILE A 39 35.40 -30.24 -9.24
CA ILE A 39 34.13 -29.52 -9.39
C ILE A 39 33.04 -30.13 -8.48
N ALA A 40 32.96 -31.46 -8.42
CA ALA A 40 32.04 -32.18 -7.55
C ALA A 40 32.31 -31.88 -6.08
N MET A 41 33.57 -31.82 -5.71
CA MET A 41 34.01 -31.47 -4.34
C MET A 41 33.61 -30.04 -3.99
N VAL A 42 33.88 -29.07 -4.88
CA VAL A 42 33.46 -27.68 -4.67
C VAL A 42 31.94 -27.57 -4.53
N ALA A 43 31.17 -28.26 -5.39
CA ALA A 43 29.71 -28.30 -5.34
C ALA A 43 29.21 -28.88 -4.01
N GLN A 44 29.80 -29.99 -3.55
CA GLN A 44 29.45 -30.63 -2.27
C GLN A 44 29.69 -29.70 -1.08
N PHE A 45 30.86 -29.04 -1.04
CA PHE A 45 31.17 -28.07 0.01
C PHE A 45 30.28 -26.84 -0.06
N ALA A 46 30.06 -26.26 -1.25
CA ALA A 46 29.19 -25.12 -1.44
C ALA A 46 27.76 -25.40 -0.94
N ALA A 47 27.25 -26.60 -1.24
CA ALA A 47 25.94 -27.04 -0.78
C ALA A 47 25.85 -27.15 0.76
N GLY A 48 26.72 -27.96 1.37
CA GLY A 48 26.65 -28.26 2.81
C GLY A 48 27.01 -27.06 3.69
N VAL A 49 28.15 -26.41 3.41
CA VAL A 49 28.58 -25.20 4.13
C VAL A 49 27.61 -24.05 3.87
N GLY A 50 27.10 -23.92 2.64
CA GLY A 50 26.11 -22.91 2.29
C GLY A 50 24.82 -23.06 3.12
N LEU A 51 24.28 -24.28 3.26
CA LEU A 51 23.11 -24.53 4.11
C LEU A 51 23.36 -24.19 5.57
N ILE A 52 24.51 -24.61 6.13
CA ILE A 52 24.88 -24.31 7.52
C ILE A 52 25.02 -22.80 7.71
N ALA A 53 25.71 -22.11 6.81
CA ALA A 53 25.89 -20.65 6.87
C ALA A 53 24.56 -19.90 6.74
N ALA A 54 23.68 -20.32 5.82
CA ALA A 54 22.34 -19.76 5.69
C ALA A 54 21.52 -19.99 6.97
N GLY A 55 21.64 -21.18 7.57
CA GLY A 55 21.00 -21.51 8.86
C GLY A 55 21.45 -20.60 9.99
N LEU A 56 22.76 -20.34 10.09
CA LEU A 56 23.33 -19.39 11.06
C LEU A 56 22.83 -17.97 10.87
N LEU A 57 22.84 -17.49 9.62
CA LEU A 57 22.32 -16.17 9.28
C LEU A 57 20.85 -16.04 9.70
N TRP A 58 20.06 -17.09 9.46
CA TRP A 58 18.65 -17.14 9.86
C TRP A 58 18.46 -17.14 11.37
N ALA A 59 19.19 -17.98 12.09
CA ALA A 59 19.10 -18.09 13.54
C ALA A 59 19.49 -16.80 14.28
N VAL A 60 20.48 -16.07 13.75
CA VAL A 60 20.88 -14.75 14.27
C VAL A 60 19.80 -13.70 14.03
N ASP A 61 19.11 -13.76 12.90
CA ASP A 61 18.14 -12.76 12.48
C ASP A 61 16.75 -13.00 13.07
N ARG A 62 16.34 -14.25 13.16
CA ARG A 62 15.03 -14.71 13.64
C ARG A 62 15.18 -15.87 14.65
N PRO A 63 15.63 -15.58 15.85
CA PRO A 63 15.97 -16.61 16.85
C PRO A 63 14.79 -17.45 17.32
N THR A 64 13.56 -17.01 17.09
CA THR A 64 12.31 -17.74 17.43
C THR A 64 11.86 -18.71 16.35
N GLU A 65 12.37 -18.59 15.12
CA GLU A 65 12.03 -19.46 14.01
C GLU A 65 12.94 -20.69 13.94
N ARG A 66 12.35 -21.86 13.73
CA ARG A 66 13.09 -23.13 13.62
C ARG A 66 13.80 -23.31 12.27
N THR A 67 13.52 -22.45 11.28
CA THR A 67 14.07 -22.55 9.91
C THR A 67 15.60 -22.52 9.90
N GLY A 68 16.22 -21.72 10.75
CA GLY A 68 17.68 -21.68 10.89
C GLY A 68 18.28 -23.01 11.34
N LEU A 69 17.65 -23.68 12.32
CA LEU A 69 18.05 -24.99 12.79
C LEU A 69 17.85 -26.06 11.70
N LEU A 70 16.72 -26.02 10.99
CA LEU A 70 16.44 -26.96 9.89
C LEU A 70 17.48 -26.88 8.77
N LEU A 71 17.88 -25.65 8.39
CA LEU A 71 18.95 -25.42 7.41
C LEU A 71 20.28 -26.00 7.87
N ALA A 72 20.67 -25.77 9.11
CA ALA A 72 21.92 -26.28 9.65
C ALA A 72 21.92 -27.82 9.74
N LEU A 73 20.81 -28.42 10.18
CA LEU A 73 20.65 -29.89 10.20
C LEU A 73 20.65 -30.49 8.79
N ALA A 74 20.00 -29.82 7.81
CA ALA A 74 20.04 -30.27 6.42
C ALA A 74 21.47 -30.25 5.84
N GLY A 75 22.24 -29.18 6.14
CA GLY A 75 23.65 -29.11 5.74
C GLY A 75 24.52 -30.18 6.40
N THR A 76 24.25 -30.54 7.66
CA THR A 76 24.92 -31.64 8.33
C THR A 76 24.56 -32.98 7.68
N ALA A 77 23.27 -33.24 7.42
CA ALA A 77 22.81 -34.45 6.77
C ALA A 77 23.37 -34.60 5.35
N TRP A 78 23.58 -33.49 4.61
CA TRP A 78 24.22 -33.47 3.29
C TRP A 78 25.64 -34.02 3.28
N PHE A 79 26.40 -33.89 4.35
CA PHE A 79 27.75 -34.44 4.46
C PHE A 79 27.79 -35.91 4.91
N MET A 80 26.68 -36.51 5.32
CA MET A 80 26.67 -37.89 5.85
C MET A 80 27.17 -38.94 4.86
N PRO A 81 26.94 -38.86 3.52
CA PRO A 81 27.55 -39.78 2.56
C PRO A 81 29.09 -39.86 2.66
N VAL A 82 29.75 -38.73 2.95
CA VAL A 82 31.21 -38.64 3.11
C VAL A 82 31.65 -39.36 4.37
N TRP A 83 30.86 -39.29 5.45
CA TRP A 83 31.15 -40.00 6.71
C TRP A 83 30.91 -41.51 6.56
N THR A 84 29.86 -41.90 5.81
CA THR A 84 29.61 -43.27 5.44
C THR A 84 30.78 -43.83 4.64
N GLY A 85 31.30 -43.06 3.67
CA GLY A 85 32.45 -43.42 2.84
C GLY A 85 33.82 -43.21 3.50
N TRP A 86 33.92 -42.83 4.77
CA TRP A 86 35.20 -42.54 5.43
C TRP A 86 36.09 -43.77 5.45
N HIS A 87 37.18 -43.75 4.68
CA HIS A 87 38.15 -44.85 4.57
C HIS A 87 38.82 -45.09 5.95
N ASN A 88 38.78 -46.31 6.41
CA ASN A 88 39.25 -46.74 7.76
C ASN A 88 38.59 -45.98 8.94
N GLY A 89 37.43 -45.34 8.72
CA GLY A 89 36.66 -44.73 9.79
C GLY A 89 36.04 -45.77 10.75
N PRO A 90 35.77 -45.40 12.03
CA PRO A 90 35.12 -46.30 12.97
C PRO A 90 33.75 -46.76 12.49
N ALA A 91 33.43 -48.06 12.58
CA ALA A 91 32.18 -48.66 12.13
C ALA A 91 30.94 -47.97 12.72
N GLY A 92 30.95 -47.65 14.02
CA GLY A 92 29.86 -46.95 14.71
C GLY A 92 29.59 -45.57 14.16
N VAL A 93 30.62 -44.79 13.78
CA VAL A 93 30.47 -43.47 13.16
C VAL A 93 29.88 -43.58 11.76
N ARG A 94 30.34 -44.56 10.97
CA ARG A 94 29.83 -44.81 9.61
C ARG A 94 28.38 -45.31 9.64
N THR A 95 28.01 -46.19 10.58
CA THR A 95 26.63 -46.63 10.81
C THR A 95 25.72 -45.44 11.24
N ALA A 96 26.20 -44.57 12.14
CA ALA A 96 25.46 -43.37 12.53
C ALA A 96 25.23 -42.42 11.32
N ALA A 97 26.22 -42.31 10.44
CA ALA A 97 26.06 -41.52 9.22
C ALA A 97 24.99 -42.11 8.27
N MET A 98 24.93 -43.44 8.12
CA MET A 98 23.87 -44.13 7.36
C MET A 98 22.47 -43.86 7.95
N LEU A 99 22.36 -43.76 9.28
CA LEU A 99 21.10 -43.45 9.96
C LEU A 99 20.64 -42.00 9.72
N ILE A 100 21.56 -41.05 9.67
CA ILE A 100 21.28 -39.63 9.58
C ILE A 100 21.07 -39.15 8.10
N GLN A 101 21.77 -39.77 7.15
CA GLN A 101 21.76 -39.40 5.74
C GLN A 101 20.34 -39.22 5.15
N PRO A 102 19.37 -40.14 5.33
CA PRO A 102 18.04 -40.02 4.78
C PRO A 102 17.21 -38.87 5.35
N ALA A 103 17.61 -38.31 6.50
CA ALA A 103 16.96 -37.13 7.07
C ALA A 103 17.15 -35.87 6.22
N PHE A 104 18.12 -35.86 5.30
CA PHE A 104 18.34 -34.74 4.37
C PHE A 104 17.05 -34.37 3.59
N LEU A 105 16.38 -35.36 3.01
CA LEU A 105 15.18 -35.15 2.17
C LEU A 105 14.04 -34.46 2.94
N PRO A 106 13.53 -34.99 4.08
CA PRO A 106 12.49 -34.30 4.84
C PRO A 106 12.93 -32.94 5.38
N LEU A 107 14.20 -32.75 5.76
CA LEU A 107 14.73 -31.48 6.24
C LEU A 107 14.68 -30.40 5.15
N VAL A 108 15.13 -30.71 3.94
CA VAL A 108 15.10 -29.76 2.81
C VAL A 108 13.67 -29.45 2.41
N CYS A 109 12.77 -30.44 2.31
CA CYS A 109 11.35 -30.21 2.06
C CYS A 109 10.74 -29.27 3.12
N HIS A 110 11.09 -29.48 4.41
CA HIS A 110 10.62 -28.63 5.50
C HIS A 110 11.14 -27.20 5.39
N VAL A 111 12.41 -27.01 5.02
CA VAL A 111 13.00 -25.68 4.77
C VAL A 111 12.22 -24.95 3.67
N VAL A 112 11.98 -25.60 2.53
CA VAL A 112 11.25 -25.00 1.43
C VAL A 112 9.83 -24.62 1.84
N VAL A 113 9.14 -25.50 2.55
CA VAL A 113 7.79 -25.24 3.09
C VAL A 113 7.78 -24.09 4.09
N SER A 114 8.80 -24.00 4.94
CA SER A 114 8.91 -22.92 5.95
C SER A 114 9.14 -21.56 5.29
N ILE A 115 9.96 -21.49 4.24
CA ILE A 115 10.26 -20.24 3.51
C ILE A 115 9.10 -19.82 2.59
N CYS A 116 8.52 -20.78 1.86
CA CYS A 116 7.45 -20.51 0.88
C CYS A 116 6.05 -20.44 1.49
N GLY A 117 5.90 -20.84 2.75
CA GLY A 117 4.61 -21.01 3.42
C GLY A 117 3.88 -22.28 2.98
N GLY A 118 3.33 -23.03 3.93
CA GLY A 118 2.62 -24.28 3.66
C GLY A 118 1.35 -24.43 4.50
N GLY A 119 0.25 -24.88 3.86
CA GLY A 119 -1.01 -25.19 4.51
C GLY A 119 -0.95 -26.45 5.40
N LYS A 120 -2.05 -26.72 6.13
CA LYS A 120 -2.14 -27.89 7.05
C LYS A 120 -1.82 -29.22 6.35
N ARG A 121 -2.28 -29.43 5.11
CA ARG A 121 -2.04 -30.67 4.33
C ARG A 121 -0.54 -30.91 4.09
N LEU A 122 0.21 -29.88 3.76
CA LEU A 122 1.65 -29.98 3.50
C LEU A 122 2.43 -30.28 4.79
N ARG A 123 2.03 -29.74 5.92
CA ARG A 123 2.60 -30.08 7.23
C ARG A 123 2.38 -31.54 7.62
N VAL A 124 1.18 -32.08 7.35
CA VAL A 124 0.90 -33.51 7.57
C VAL A 124 1.78 -34.36 6.66
N ALA A 125 1.89 -34.03 5.36
CA ALA A 125 2.76 -34.75 4.41
C ALA A 125 4.24 -34.73 4.87
N LEU A 126 4.72 -33.60 5.38
CA LEU A 126 6.06 -33.50 5.97
C LEU A 126 6.24 -34.40 7.18
N THR A 127 5.27 -34.44 8.10
CA THR A 127 5.32 -35.32 9.27
C THR A 127 5.39 -36.78 8.85
N LEU A 128 4.57 -37.18 7.86
CA LEU A 128 4.62 -38.53 7.29
C LEU A 128 5.98 -38.83 6.65
N LEU A 129 6.57 -37.89 5.92
CA LEU A 129 7.88 -38.05 5.32
C LEU A 129 8.98 -38.25 6.36
N TYR A 130 8.95 -37.52 7.50
CA TYR A 130 9.88 -37.75 8.62
C TYR A 130 9.70 -39.13 9.23
N VAL A 131 8.45 -39.55 9.49
CA VAL A 131 8.16 -40.86 10.04
C VAL A 131 8.64 -41.98 9.11
N LEU A 132 8.34 -41.87 7.80
CA LEU A 132 8.78 -42.84 6.79
C LEU A 132 10.32 -42.88 6.70
N ALA A 133 10.98 -41.72 6.67
CA ALA A 133 12.44 -41.66 6.63
C ALA A 133 13.04 -42.37 7.84
N ALA A 134 12.55 -42.09 9.05
CA ALA A 134 13.08 -42.69 10.27
C ALA A 134 12.81 -44.20 10.34
N THR A 135 11.57 -44.63 10.07
CA THR A 135 11.18 -46.05 10.21
C THR A 135 11.83 -46.94 9.15
N LEU A 136 11.82 -46.50 7.85
CA LEU A 136 12.45 -47.28 6.78
C LEU A 136 13.95 -47.36 6.93
N THR A 137 14.62 -46.27 7.34
CA THR A 137 16.06 -46.25 7.54
C THR A 137 16.45 -47.15 8.72
N PHE A 138 15.73 -47.05 9.83
CA PHE A 138 16.00 -47.91 11.00
C PHE A 138 15.78 -49.38 10.65
N ALA A 139 14.67 -49.72 10.00
CA ALA A 139 14.39 -51.10 9.56
C ALA A 139 15.46 -51.60 8.58
N LEU A 140 15.89 -50.74 7.62
CA LEU A 140 16.94 -51.09 6.67
C LEU A 140 18.27 -51.43 7.37
N LEU A 141 18.69 -50.65 8.38
CA LEU A 141 19.91 -50.88 9.12
C LEU A 141 19.88 -52.21 9.93
N LEU A 142 18.73 -52.64 10.41
CA LEU A 142 18.60 -53.90 11.14
C LEU A 142 18.82 -55.14 10.24
N VAL A 143 18.62 -55.03 8.92
CA VAL A 143 18.62 -56.17 7.96
C VAL A 143 19.70 -56.07 6.90
N THR A 144 20.34 -54.90 6.72
CA THR A 144 21.37 -54.70 5.67
C THR A 144 22.74 -55.01 6.21
N ASP A 145 23.39 -56.03 5.61
CA ASP A 145 24.79 -56.31 5.79
C ASP A 145 25.61 -55.69 4.64
N PRO A 146 26.32 -54.56 4.89
CA PRO A 146 27.10 -53.91 3.85
C PRO A 146 28.20 -54.80 3.21
N LEU A 147 28.65 -55.82 3.91
CA LEU A 147 29.69 -56.73 3.40
C LEU A 147 29.15 -57.70 2.36
N THR A 148 27.83 -57.90 2.32
CA THR A 148 27.15 -58.75 1.32
C THR A 148 26.42 -57.90 0.25
N ASP A 149 26.49 -56.57 0.35
CA ASP A 149 25.86 -55.66 -0.63
C ASP A 149 26.78 -55.47 -1.84
N ALA A 150 26.24 -55.79 -3.04
CA ALA A 150 26.94 -55.57 -4.30
C ALA A 150 27.31 -54.09 -4.56
N GLY A 151 26.65 -53.13 -3.88
CA GLY A 151 26.94 -51.68 -3.96
C GLY A 151 28.13 -51.26 -3.08
N CYS A 152 28.67 -52.17 -2.29
CA CYS A 152 29.86 -51.94 -1.50
C CYS A 152 31.13 -52.30 -2.28
N TRP A 153 31.70 -51.39 -3.04
CA TRP A 153 32.83 -51.72 -3.93
C TRP A 153 34.16 -51.96 -3.18
N ASN A 154 34.74 -50.89 -2.57
CA ASN A 154 36.08 -50.97 -1.99
C ASN A 154 36.15 -50.40 -0.56
N ASN A 155 35.07 -50.00 0.02
CA ASN A 155 35.06 -49.28 1.31
C ASN A 155 33.94 -49.78 2.25
N CYS A 156 33.75 -51.10 2.27
CA CYS A 156 32.76 -51.73 3.13
C CYS A 156 33.09 -51.56 4.60
N THR A 157 32.08 -51.55 5.43
CA THR A 157 32.20 -51.46 6.88
C THR A 157 31.14 -52.32 7.56
N GLU A 158 31.43 -52.82 8.73
CA GLU A 158 30.41 -53.48 9.52
C GLU A 158 29.28 -52.50 9.90
N ASN A 159 28.07 -52.98 9.81
CA ASN A 159 26.92 -52.28 10.33
C ASN A 159 26.69 -52.68 11.80
N VAL A 160 26.95 -51.77 12.71
CA VAL A 160 26.88 -52.07 14.17
C VAL A 160 25.44 -52.35 14.63
N LEU A 161 24.42 -51.92 13.87
CA LEU A 161 23.01 -52.14 14.17
C LEU A 161 22.44 -53.41 13.49
N LEU A 162 23.23 -54.16 12.74
CA LEU A 162 22.78 -55.36 12.04
C LEU A 162 22.32 -56.43 13.05
N VAL A 163 21.08 -56.89 12.91
CA VAL A 163 20.49 -57.96 13.70
C VAL A 163 20.51 -59.27 12.89
N THR A 164 20.04 -59.23 11.65
CA THR A 164 20.01 -60.39 10.75
C THR A 164 20.19 -59.91 9.30
N SER A 165 21.09 -60.57 8.56
CA SER A 165 21.25 -60.28 7.12
C SER A 165 20.08 -60.87 6.30
N GLN A 166 19.23 -60.00 5.72
CA GLN A 166 18.12 -60.42 4.89
C GLN A 166 18.09 -59.60 3.59
N PRO A 167 18.84 -60.05 2.52
CA PRO A 167 19.03 -59.25 1.32
C PRO A 167 17.73 -58.94 0.53
N TRP A 168 16.72 -59.81 0.57
CA TRP A 168 15.47 -59.60 -0.10
C TRP A 168 14.65 -58.46 0.56
N LEU A 169 14.62 -58.46 1.93
CA LEU A 169 13.91 -57.43 2.71
C LEU A 169 14.65 -56.08 2.60
N ALA A 170 15.98 -56.10 2.64
CA ALA A 170 16.78 -54.90 2.42
C ALA A 170 16.49 -54.26 1.05
N ARG A 171 16.40 -55.06 -0.03
CA ARG A 171 16.04 -54.59 -1.37
C ARG A 171 14.61 -53.99 -1.41
N MET A 172 13.65 -54.63 -0.78
CA MET A 172 12.28 -54.12 -0.69
C MET A 172 12.20 -52.79 0.04
N LEU A 173 12.86 -52.67 1.19
CA LEU A 173 12.90 -51.44 1.99
C LEU A 173 13.63 -50.31 1.25
N ALA A 174 14.75 -50.59 0.61
CA ALA A 174 15.48 -49.64 -0.23
C ALA A 174 14.65 -49.15 -1.43
N GLY A 175 13.96 -50.10 -2.12
CA GLY A 175 13.04 -49.76 -3.22
C GLY A 175 11.87 -48.89 -2.75
N THR A 176 11.32 -49.18 -1.57
CA THR A 176 10.28 -48.36 -0.95
C THR A 176 10.79 -46.95 -0.67
N TRP A 177 11.99 -46.80 -0.09
CA TRP A 177 12.62 -45.51 0.15
C TRP A 177 12.86 -44.73 -1.15
N THR A 178 13.32 -45.42 -2.20
CA THR A 178 13.49 -44.85 -3.54
C THR A 178 12.17 -44.31 -4.09
N GLY A 179 11.08 -45.09 -3.98
CA GLY A 179 9.74 -44.64 -4.37
C GLY A 179 9.26 -43.40 -3.55
N VAL A 180 9.51 -43.37 -2.25
CA VAL A 180 9.20 -42.20 -1.39
C VAL A 180 10.01 -40.98 -1.83
N SER A 181 11.28 -41.16 -2.18
CA SER A 181 12.17 -40.07 -2.63
C SER A 181 11.70 -39.47 -3.97
N VAL A 182 11.29 -40.32 -4.92
CA VAL A 182 10.70 -39.89 -6.19
C VAL A 182 9.41 -39.11 -5.97
N ALA A 183 8.50 -39.64 -5.14
CA ALA A 183 7.23 -38.98 -4.82
C ALA A 183 7.46 -37.63 -4.13
N ALA A 184 8.43 -37.53 -3.20
CA ALA A 184 8.80 -36.29 -2.55
C ALA A 184 9.39 -35.27 -3.53
N GLY A 185 10.27 -35.73 -4.45
CA GLY A 185 10.83 -34.89 -5.51
C GLY A 185 9.74 -34.30 -6.42
N LEU A 186 8.82 -35.14 -6.90
CA LEU A 186 7.67 -34.69 -7.71
C LEU A 186 6.74 -33.74 -6.97
N THR A 187 6.53 -33.98 -5.67
CA THR A 187 5.73 -33.10 -4.81
C THR A 187 6.40 -31.74 -4.64
N LEU A 188 7.73 -31.74 -4.51
CA LEU A 188 8.52 -30.51 -4.43
C LEU A 188 8.40 -29.69 -5.71
N VAL A 189 8.48 -30.33 -6.88
CA VAL A 189 8.28 -29.67 -8.19
C VAL A 189 6.85 -29.13 -8.31
N GLY A 190 5.85 -29.97 -8.07
CA GLY A 190 4.44 -29.59 -8.20
C GLY A 190 4.05 -28.45 -7.24
N GLY A 191 4.50 -28.54 -5.98
CA GLY A 191 4.29 -27.51 -4.98
C GLY A 191 4.97 -26.18 -5.34
N SER A 192 6.18 -26.25 -5.87
CA SER A 192 6.94 -25.08 -6.36
C SER A 192 6.24 -24.40 -7.54
N LEU A 193 5.80 -25.16 -8.54
CA LEU A 193 5.05 -24.64 -9.69
C LEU A 193 3.71 -24.04 -9.28
N TRP A 194 2.97 -24.72 -8.39
CA TRP A 194 1.72 -24.20 -7.84
C TRP A 194 1.95 -22.87 -7.12
N ARG A 195 3.00 -22.78 -6.30
CA ARG A 195 3.33 -21.54 -5.57
C ARG A 195 3.72 -20.41 -6.51
N LEU A 196 4.47 -20.68 -7.58
CA LEU A 196 4.79 -19.68 -8.60
C LEU A 196 3.54 -19.14 -9.32
N ARG A 197 2.54 -20.00 -9.56
CA ARG A 197 1.29 -19.59 -10.21
C ARG A 197 0.38 -18.75 -9.30
N THR A 198 0.36 -19.06 -8.01
CA THR A 198 -0.51 -18.39 -7.02
C THR A 198 0.11 -17.15 -6.39
N ALA A 199 1.43 -16.99 -6.46
CA ALA A 199 2.15 -15.85 -5.89
C ALA A 199 1.89 -14.56 -6.68
N THR A 200 1.83 -13.43 -5.98
CA THR A 200 1.82 -12.08 -6.57
C THR A 200 3.07 -11.83 -7.41
N ARG A 201 3.05 -10.85 -8.32
CA ARG A 201 4.21 -10.53 -9.16
C ARG A 201 5.44 -10.19 -8.31
N THR A 202 5.26 -9.51 -7.21
CA THR A 202 6.33 -9.07 -6.29
C THR A 202 6.84 -10.25 -5.47
N ALA A 203 5.96 -11.06 -4.88
CA ALA A 203 6.32 -12.29 -4.18
C ALA A 203 7.06 -13.28 -5.10
N ARG A 204 6.66 -13.40 -6.36
CA ARG A 204 7.32 -14.24 -7.35
C ARG A 204 8.77 -13.83 -7.59
N ARG A 205 9.05 -12.51 -7.69
CA ARG A 205 10.42 -11.97 -7.83
C ARG A 205 11.31 -12.21 -6.61
N LEU A 206 10.76 -12.48 -5.45
CA LEU A 206 11.53 -12.75 -4.24
C LEU A 206 11.71 -14.24 -3.99
N LEU A 207 10.66 -15.01 -4.23
CA LEU A 207 10.66 -16.46 -3.97
C LEU A 207 11.34 -17.27 -5.06
N TRP A 208 11.54 -16.73 -6.29
CA TRP A 208 12.15 -17.49 -7.38
C TRP A 208 13.55 -18.02 -7.04
N LEU A 209 14.33 -17.27 -6.21
CA LEU A 209 15.65 -17.69 -5.75
C LEU A 209 15.63 -18.93 -4.83
N VAL A 210 14.47 -19.28 -4.29
CA VAL A 210 14.26 -20.49 -3.49
C VAL A 210 13.50 -21.54 -4.28
N ILE A 211 12.44 -21.13 -5.00
CA ILE A 211 11.53 -22.02 -5.70
C ILE A 211 12.21 -22.69 -6.91
N VAL A 212 13.00 -21.96 -7.69
CA VAL A 212 13.68 -22.54 -8.87
C VAL A 212 14.70 -23.60 -8.44
N PRO A 213 15.64 -23.33 -7.52
CA PRO A 213 16.55 -24.37 -7.02
C PRO A 213 15.82 -25.55 -6.38
N ALA A 214 14.74 -25.31 -5.63
CA ALA A 214 13.93 -26.39 -5.06
C ALA A 214 13.28 -27.27 -6.14
N SER A 215 12.82 -26.67 -7.23
CA SER A 215 12.25 -27.42 -8.37
C SER A 215 13.32 -28.26 -9.08
N VAL A 216 14.50 -27.69 -9.30
CA VAL A 216 15.63 -28.41 -9.91
C VAL A 216 16.07 -29.57 -9.02
N LEU A 217 16.16 -29.33 -7.70
CA LEU A 217 16.45 -30.40 -6.72
C LEU A 217 15.38 -31.50 -6.75
N GLY A 218 14.09 -31.12 -6.83
CA GLY A 218 13.00 -32.10 -6.94
C GLY A 218 13.09 -32.95 -8.19
N VAL A 219 13.46 -32.36 -9.34
CA VAL A 219 13.69 -33.08 -10.59
C VAL A 219 14.89 -34.02 -10.45
N SER A 220 16.01 -33.57 -9.89
CA SER A 220 17.22 -34.38 -9.72
C SER A 220 16.99 -35.57 -8.75
N LEU A 221 16.27 -35.36 -7.64
CA LEU A 221 15.90 -36.45 -6.73
C LEU A 221 14.99 -37.49 -7.40
N ALA A 222 14.03 -37.05 -8.20
CA ALA A 222 13.18 -37.96 -8.98
C ALA A 222 14.00 -38.73 -10.02
N ALA A 223 14.87 -38.04 -10.75
CA ALA A 223 15.76 -38.65 -11.74
C ALA A 223 16.70 -39.66 -11.10
N HIS A 224 17.27 -39.36 -9.93
CA HIS A 224 18.11 -40.25 -9.13
C HIS A 224 17.37 -41.55 -8.79
N GLY A 225 16.16 -41.41 -8.22
CA GLY A 225 15.37 -42.58 -7.85
C GLY A 225 14.95 -43.43 -9.05
N ILE A 226 14.59 -42.81 -10.18
CA ILE A 226 14.25 -43.51 -11.43
C ILE A 226 15.50 -44.22 -11.98
N ALA A 227 16.65 -43.56 -11.98
CA ALA A 227 17.90 -44.15 -12.47
C ALA A 227 18.29 -45.40 -11.61
N LEU A 228 18.18 -45.29 -10.26
CA LEU A 228 18.44 -46.42 -9.35
C LEU A 228 17.53 -47.63 -9.64
N ALA A 229 16.28 -47.39 -10.00
CA ALA A 229 15.32 -48.44 -10.29
C ALA A 229 15.57 -49.08 -11.67
N ALA A 230 16.06 -48.31 -12.67
CA ALA A 230 16.24 -48.75 -14.06
C ALA A 230 17.65 -49.31 -14.33
N THR A 231 18.67 -48.62 -13.86
CA THR A 231 20.09 -48.92 -14.13
C THR A 231 20.92 -48.66 -12.87
N PRO A 232 20.99 -49.63 -11.94
CA PRO A 232 21.83 -49.48 -10.75
C PRO A 232 23.30 -49.20 -11.12
N PRO A 233 24.02 -48.35 -10.35
CA PRO A 233 25.39 -47.98 -10.69
C PRO A 233 26.34 -49.19 -10.61
N GLU A 234 27.10 -49.40 -11.66
CA GLU A 234 28.09 -50.51 -11.76
C GLU A 234 29.45 -50.08 -11.21
N SER A 235 29.71 -48.78 -11.09
CA SER A 235 30.97 -48.25 -10.61
C SER A 235 30.75 -46.91 -9.85
N PRO A 236 31.67 -46.54 -8.91
CA PRO A 236 31.61 -45.25 -8.24
C PRO A 236 31.79 -44.03 -9.17
N ASN A 237 32.30 -44.25 -10.38
CA ASN A 237 32.55 -43.21 -11.36
C ASN A 237 31.52 -43.20 -12.50
N ASP A 238 30.35 -43.82 -12.31
CA ASP A 238 29.29 -43.79 -13.27
C ASP A 238 28.93 -42.35 -13.67
N PRO A 239 29.04 -41.98 -14.96
CA PRO A 239 28.86 -40.61 -15.43
C PRO A 239 27.43 -40.09 -15.25
N LEU A 240 26.40 -40.95 -15.31
CA LEU A 240 25.02 -40.59 -15.07
C LEU A 240 24.81 -40.12 -13.62
N TYR A 241 25.27 -40.94 -12.69
CA TYR A 241 25.13 -40.62 -11.26
C TYR A 241 26.01 -39.45 -10.84
N ALA A 242 27.20 -39.30 -11.44
CA ALA A 242 28.03 -38.12 -11.23
C ALA A 242 27.34 -36.84 -11.74
N ALA A 243 26.65 -36.88 -12.90
CA ALA A 243 25.90 -35.75 -13.43
C ALA A 243 24.68 -35.41 -12.54
N ILE A 244 23.92 -36.42 -12.10
CA ILE A 244 22.78 -36.24 -11.18
C ILE A 244 23.27 -35.61 -9.88
N PHE A 245 24.34 -36.09 -9.28
CA PHE A 245 24.94 -35.53 -8.07
C PHE A 245 25.36 -34.07 -8.25
N GLN A 246 25.98 -33.72 -9.37
CA GLN A 246 26.33 -32.34 -9.70
C GLN A 246 25.09 -31.44 -9.70
N LEU A 247 24.01 -31.88 -10.34
CA LEU A 247 22.75 -31.15 -10.41
C LEU A 247 22.14 -30.99 -9.01
N GLU A 248 22.14 -32.03 -8.19
CA GLU A 248 21.70 -31.98 -6.79
C GLU A 248 22.54 -30.99 -5.98
N ALA A 249 23.85 -31.10 -6.02
CA ALA A 249 24.75 -30.28 -5.24
C ALA A 249 24.64 -28.79 -5.57
N TRP A 250 24.63 -28.44 -6.86
CA TRP A 250 24.46 -27.04 -7.28
C TRP A 250 23.06 -26.51 -6.98
N SER A 251 22.01 -27.32 -7.09
CA SER A 251 20.66 -26.89 -6.72
C SER A 251 20.53 -26.64 -5.21
N VAL A 252 21.17 -27.47 -4.39
CA VAL A 252 21.23 -27.26 -2.92
C VAL A 252 22.04 -26.01 -2.57
N ALA A 253 23.19 -25.78 -3.23
CA ALA A 253 23.98 -24.56 -3.04
C ALA A 253 23.18 -23.29 -3.44
N ALA A 254 22.46 -23.35 -4.55
CA ALA A 254 21.58 -22.25 -5.00
C ALA A 254 20.40 -22.03 -4.02
N LEU A 255 19.84 -23.12 -3.48
CA LEU A 255 18.79 -23.03 -2.45
C LEU A 255 19.32 -22.35 -1.16
N ALA A 256 20.53 -22.71 -0.73
CA ALA A 256 21.19 -22.09 0.40
C ALA A 256 21.43 -20.58 0.18
N ALA A 257 21.91 -20.22 -1.01
CA ALA A 257 22.08 -18.81 -1.41
C ALA A 257 20.74 -18.06 -1.46
N GLY A 258 19.68 -18.71 -1.95
CA GLY A 258 18.32 -18.19 -1.96
C GLY A 258 17.80 -17.91 -0.54
N ALA A 259 17.99 -18.87 0.37
CA ALA A 259 17.62 -18.73 1.78
C ALA A 259 18.42 -17.61 2.46
N ALA A 260 19.74 -17.53 2.25
CA ALA A 260 20.57 -16.45 2.79
C ALA A 260 20.16 -15.07 2.24
N SER A 261 19.86 -14.98 0.95
CA SER A 261 19.42 -13.73 0.29
C SER A 261 18.09 -13.21 0.85
N SER A 262 17.19 -14.10 1.27
CA SER A 262 15.91 -13.71 1.88
C SER A 262 16.13 -13.04 3.24
N VAL A 263 17.05 -13.56 4.05
CA VAL A 263 17.45 -12.95 5.33
C VAL A 263 18.13 -11.60 5.11
N LEU A 264 19.08 -11.55 4.17
CA LEU A 264 19.82 -10.32 3.90
C LEU A 264 18.89 -9.19 3.45
N ARG A 265 17.95 -9.48 2.56
CA ARG A 265 16.91 -8.52 2.12
C ARG A 265 16.05 -8.04 3.29
N ALA A 266 15.59 -8.95 4.15
CA ALA A 266 14.84 -8.59 5.35
C ALA A 266 15.65 -7.70 6.31
N ARG A 267 16.97 -7.95 6.44
CA ARG A 267 17.87 -7.08 7.23
C ARG A 267 18.03 -5.69 6.62
N LEU A 268 18.20 -5.61 5.29
CA LEU A 268 18.33 -4.33 4.59
C LEU A 268 17.04 -3.51 4.68
N ALA A 269 15.87 -4.15 4.51
CA ALA A 269 14.57 -3.51 4.70
C ALA A 269 14.39 -2.96 6.12
N ARG A 270 14.74 -3.73 7.15
CA ARG A 270 14.69 -3.26 8.56
C ARG A 270 15.69 -2.14 8.86
N ARG A 271 16.88 -2.14 8.22
CA ARG A 271 17.84 -1.04 8.35
C ARG A 271 17.32 0.22 7.67
N ALA A 272 16.74 0.09 6.47
CA ALA A 272 16.11 1.21 5.77
C ALA A 272 14.99 1.83 6.62
N LEU A 273 14.09 1.00 7.18
CA LEU A 273 13.04 1.46 8.11
C LEU A 273 13.60 2.20 9.34
N ARG A 274 14.69 1.70 9.94
CA ARG A 274 15.35 2.37 11.09
C ARG A 274 16.01 3.69 10.74
N ASN A 275 16.56 3.82 9.55
CA ASN A 275 17.15 5.07 9.08
C ASN A 275 16.07 6.12 8.77
N LEU A 276 14.92 5.70 8.24
CA LEU A 276 13.75 6.54 8.02
C LEU A 276 13.22 7.19 9.31
N THR A 277 13.25 6.45 10.44
CA THR A 277 12.84 7.04 11.72
C THR A 277 13.74 8.17 12.19
N LYS A 278 14.98 8.25 11.70
CA LYS A 278 15.88 9.37 11.95
C LYS A 278 15.61 10.56 11.01
N GLU A 279 15.20 10.30 9.78
CA GLU A 279 14.85 11.34 8.79
C GLU A 279 13.46 11.92 9.03
N LEU A 280 12.50 11.14 9.54
CA LEU A 280 11.15 11.57 9.92
C LEU A 280 11.09 12.46 11.18
N GLY A 281 12.23 12.74 11.82
CA GLY A 281 12.31 13.74 12.92
C GLY A 281 12.08 15.20 12.47
N ALA A 282 12.13 15.50 11.17
CA ALA A 282 11.60 16.71 10.57
C ALA A 282 10.16 16.44 10.12
N ALA A 283 9.22 17.34 10.42
CA ALA A 283 7.79 17.17 10.12
C ALA A 283 7.56 16.64 8.69
N PRO A 284 7.02 15.43 8.51
CA PRO A 284 6.81 14.87 7.19
C PRO A 284 5.77 15.70 6.43
N THR A 285 5.96 15.85 5.11
CA THR A 285 4.91 16.41 4.25
C THR A 285 3.70 15.46 4.22
N PRO A 286 2.46 15.96 4.21
CA PRO A 286 1.27 15.11 4.15
C PRO A 286 1.35 14.08 3.01
N GLY A 287 1.03 12.81 3.31
CA GLY A 287 1.07 11.71 2.35
C GLY A 287 2.47 11.15 2.04
N SER A 288 3.53 11.61 2.72
CA SER A 288 4.91 11.16 2.45
C SER A 288 5.24 9.79 3.06
N LEU A 289 4.53 9.35 4.08
CA LEU A 289 4.84 8.12 4.83
C LEU A 289 4.60 6.85 4.01
N ALA A 290 3.49 6.77 3.26
CA ALA A 290 3.16 5.60 2.45
C ALA A 290 4.24 5.29 1.38
N PRO A 291 4.71 6.26 0.53
CA PRO A 291 5.80 6.02 -0.40
C PRO A 291 7.13 5.65 0.27
N VAL A 292 7.35 6.17 1.46
CA VAL A 292 8.55 5.90 2.26
C VAL A 292 8.53 4.47 2.80
N LEU A 293 7.42 4.04 3.37
CA LEU A 293 7.21 2.66 3.82
C LEU A 293 7.24 1.67 2.64
N ALA A 294 6.62 2.02 1.51
CA ALA A 294 6.63 1.21 0.28
C ALA A 294 8.06 0.92 -0.20
N ARG A 295 8.92 1.93 -0.23
CA ARG A 295 10.35 1.77 -0.58
C ARG A 295 11.11 0.94 0.45
N ALA A 296 10.86 1.18 1.74
CA ALA A 296 11.54 0.49 2.81
C ALA A 296 11.17 -1.00 2.91
N THR A 297 9.93 -1.34 2.61
CA THR A 297 9.43 -2.73 2.62
C THR A 297 9.64 -3.43 1.29
N GLY A 298 9.88 -2.70 0.20
CA GLY A 298 9.96 -3.24 -1.16
C GLY A 298 8.58 -3.59 -1.74
N ASP A 299 7.50 -3.10 -1.12
CA ASP A 299 6.14 -3.25 -1.61
C ASP A 299 5.63 -1.93 -2.22
N PRO A 300 5.66 -1.77 -3.55
CA PRO A 300 5.20 -0.55 -4.20
C PRO A 300 3.67 -0.35 -4.12
N THR A 301 2.94 -1.37 -3.67
CA THR A 301 1.48 -1.34 -3.53
C THR A 301 1.04 -1.12 -2.09
N LEU A 302 1.98 -0.80 -1.18
CA LEU A 302 1.68 -0.52 0.22
C LEU A 302 0.89 0.78 0.33
N GLU A 303 -0.23 0.73 1.06
CA GLU A 303 -1.08 1.87 1.36
C GLU A 303 -1.21 2.05 2.87
N VAL A 304 -1.34 3.30 3.30
CA VAL A 304 -1.57 3.67 4.71
C VAL A 304 -2.87 4.44 4.80
N ALA A 305 -3.78 3.96 5.62
CA ALA A 305 -5.04 4.62 5.93
C ALA A 305 -5.07 4.99 7.42
N TYR A 306 -5.47 6.22 7.72
CA TYR A 306 -5.53 6.78 9.08
C TYR A 306 -6.96 6.75 9.58
N TRP A 307 -7.17 6.27 10.80
CA TRP A 307 -8.47 6.28 11.43
C TRP A 307 -8.80 7.65 12.01
N LEU A 308 -9.93 8.22 11.63
CA LEU A 308 -10.47 9.45 12.18
C LEU A 308 -11.62 9.14 13.15
N PRO A 309 -11.42 9.28 14.47
CA PRO A 309 -12.45 8.96 15.46
C PRO A 309 -13.71 9.83 15.33
N ALA A 310 -13.56 11.10 14.97
CA ALA A 310 -14.66 12.07 14.88
C ALA A 310 -15.65 11.74 13.74
N SER A 311 -15.13 11.30 12.58
CA SER A 311 -15.94 10.99 11.40
C SER A 311 -16.17 9.50 11.17
N HIS A 312 -15.62 8.62 12.05
CA HIS A 312 -15.72 7.16 11.97
C HIS A 312 -15.36 6.59 10.59
N ARG A 313 -14.31 7.11 9.96
CA ARG A 313 -13.86 6.68 8.63
C ARG A 313 -12.33 6.64 8.53
N PHE A 314 -11.86 5.95 7.49
CA PHE A 314 -10.44 5.94 7.15
C PHE A 314 -10.15 6.96 6.06
N VAL A 315 -9.02 7.67 6.19
CA VAL A 315 -8.53 8.63 5.20
C VAL A 315 -7.07 8.33 4.85
N ASN A 316 -6.65 8.75 3.65
CA ASN A 316 -5.23 8.75 3.29
C ASN A 316 -4.48 9.94 3.92
N GLY A 317 -3.17 10.07 3.69
CA GLY A 317 -2.36 11.18 4.21
C GLY A 317 -2.73 12.57 3.65
N LEU A 318 -3.63 12.65 2.66
CA LEU A 318 -4.15 13.89 2.08
C LEU A 318 -5.55 14.25 2.62
N GLY A 319 -6.11 13.43 3.52
CA GLY A 319 -7.46 13.64 4.09
C GLY A 319 -8.59 13.13 3.20
N GLU A 320 -8.30 12.39 2.12
CA GLU A 320 -9.31 11.81 1.23
C GLU A 320 -9.79 10.47 1.79
N GLU A 321 -11.09 10.21 1.72
CA GLU A 321 -11.70 8.97 2.22
C GLU A 321 -11.19 7.74 1.45
N VAL A 322 -10.78 6.71 2.19
CA VAL A 322 -10.28 5.44 1.64
C VAL A 322 -11.10 4.28 2.21
N LEU A 323 -11.60 3.43 1.32
CA LEU A 323 -12.19 2.16 1.71
C LEU A 323 -11.09 1.15 2.01
N VAL A 324 -10.96 0.74 3.26
CA VAL A 324 -10.03 -0.34 3.65
C VAL A 324 -10.60 -1.66 3.15
N PRO A 325 -9.93 -2.38 2.23
CA PRO A 325 -10.40 -3.66 1.75
C PRO A 325 -10.49 -4.67 2.89
N ALA A 326 -11.45 -5.58 2.82
CA ALA A 326 -11.47 -6.73 3.72
C ALA A 326 -10.20 -7.57 3.51
N ALA A 327 -9.65 -8.12 4.60
CA ALA A 327 -8.44 -8.96 4.52
C ALA A 327 -8.69 -10.13 3.54
N ASP A 328 -7.99 -10.12 2.42
CA ASP A 328 -7.97 -11.19 1.41
C ASP A 328 -6.69 -12.01 1.56
N SER A 329 -6.69 -13.25 1.05
CA SER A 329 -5.50 -14.12 1.01
C SER A 329 -4.29 -13.51 0.28
N ARG A 330 -4.51 -12.46 -0.52
CA ARG A 330 -3.47 -11.76 -1.29
C ARG A 330 -2.95 -10.49 -0.62
N ARG A 331 -3.69 -9.92 0.32
CA ARG A 331 -3.34 -8.69 1.02
C ARG A 331 -3.46 -8.91 2.52
N ALA A 332 -2.54 -8.35 3.28
CA ALA A 332 -2.56 -8.36 4.73
C ALA A 332 -2.77 -6.96 5.27
N ILE A 333 -3.59 -6.85 6.29
CA ILE A 333 -3.89 -5.61 6.98
C ILE A 333 -3.18 -5.63 8.33
N THR A 334 -2.27 -4.69 8.54
CA THR A 334 -1.59 -4.49 9.82
C THR A 334 -2.12 -3.25 10.51
N GLN A 335 -2.76 -3.42 11.66
CA GLN A 335 -3.22 -2.30 12.48
C GLN A 335 -2.09 -1.76 13.34
N ILE A 336 -1.95 -0.44 13.34
CA ILE A 336 -1.07 0.29 14.27
C ILE A 336 -1.94 0.88 15.36
N VAL A 337 -1.66 0.46 16.59
CA VAL A 337 -2.43 0.84 17.77
C VAL A 337 -1.57 1.69 18.69
N ARG A 338 -2.15 2.73 19.29
CA ARG A 338 -1.56 3.56 20.33
C ARG A 338 -2.55 3.68 21.49
N ASP A 339 -2.10 3.38 22.69
CA ASP A 339 -2.91 3.46 23.92
C ASP A 339 -4.23 2.66 23.85
N GLY A 340 -4.24 1.57 23.06
CA GLY A 340 -5.41 0.70 22.84
C GLY A 340 -6.30 1.11 21.67
N GLU A 341 -6.11 2.30 21.09
CA GLU A 341 -6.90 2.81 19.97
C GLU A 341 -6.17 2.63 18.63
N PRO A 342 -6.88 2.24 17.56
CA PRO A 342 -6.29 2.18 16.22
C PRO A 342 -5.99 3.59 15.71
N ILE A 343 -4.75 3.84 15.27
CA ILE A 343 -4.35 5.12 14.69
C ILE A 343 -4.18 5.03 13.18
N ALA A 344 -3.77 3.88 12.67
CA ALA A 344 -3.60 3.65 11.24
C ALA A 344 -3.73 2.17 10.88
N VAL A 345 -4.02 1.92 9.63
CA VAL A 345 -4.03 0.60 9.00
C VAL A 345 -3.08 0.64 7.81
N ILE A 346 -2.20 -0.37 7.74
CA ILE A 346 -1.28 -0.54 6.63
C ILE A 346 -1.72 -1.77 5.84
N ASP A 347 -2.10 -1.55 4.60
CA ASP A 347 -2.40 -2.61 3.62
C ASP A 347 -1.15 -2.96 2.83
N HIS A 348 -0.71 -4.23 2.87
CA HIS A 348 0.54 -4.68 2.26
C HIS A 348 0.49 -6.12 1.77
N ASP A 349 1.47 -6.51 0.94
CA ASP A 349 1.63 -7.90 0.49
C ASP A 349 2.27 -8.76 1.60
N PRO A 350 1.55 -9.76 2.16
CA PRO A 350 2.07 -10.62 3.24
C PRO A 350 3.28 -11.46 2.84
N ALA A 351 3.54 -11.63 1.55
CA ALA A 351 4.72 -12.34 1.07
C ALA A 351 6.00 -11.49 1.13
N LEU A 352 5.86 -10.17 1.20
CA LEU A 352 6.96 -9.22 1.28
C LEU A 352 7.28 -8.81 2.70
N VAL A 353 6.24 -8.66 3.51
CA VAL A 353 6.33 -8.15 4.86
C VAL A 353 5.52 -9.03 5.79
N ASP A 354 6.18 -9.60 6.80
CA ASP A 354 5.49 -10.29 7.88
C ASP A 354 4.75 -9.25 8.76
N PRO A 355 3.42 -9.42 8.99
CA PRO A 355 2.64 -8.47 9.79
C PRO A 355 3.23 -8.22 11.17
N GLY A 356 3.69 -9.26 11.86
CA GLY A 356 4.35 -9.15 13.17
C GLY A 356 5.70 -8.44 13.10
N GLY A 357 6.47 -8.69 12.03
CA GLY A 357 7.74 -8.02 11.77
C GLY A 357 7.57 -6.54 11.43
N LEU A 358 6.49 -6.15 10.76
CA LEU A 358 6.20 -4.76 10.44
C LEU A 358 5.91 -3.94 11.71
N VAL A 359 5.05 -4.45 12.59
CA VAL A 359 4.73 -3.77 13.87
C VAL A 359 5.98 -3.60 14.74
N GLN A 360 6.88 -4.61 14.78
CA GLN A 360 8.13 -4.51 15.53
C GLN A 360 9.15 -3.58 14.87
N ALA A 361 9.16 -3.53 13.54
CA ALA A 361 10.08 -2.67 12.77
C ALA A 361 9.66 -1.20 12.82
N ILE A 362 8.35 -0.93 12.93
CA ILE A 362 7.78 0.40 13.19
C ILE A 362 8.04 0.72 14.66
N GLY A 363 9.24 1.19 14.97
CA GLY A 363 9.64 1.58 16.32
C GLY A 363 8.83 2.77 16.87
N PRO A 364 9.05 3.16 18.14
CA PRO A 364 8.32 4.27 18.78
C PRO A 364 8.36 5.59 17.99
N ALA A 365 9.49 5.92 17.38
CA ALA A 365 9.63 7.15 16.59
C ALA A 365 8.77 7.15 15.31
N ALA A 366 8.64 6.00 14.64
CA ALA A 366 7.77 5.89 13.47
C ALA A 366 6.28 5.93 13.85
N ARG A 367 5.91 5.45 15.04
CA ARG A 367 4.54 5.61 15.55
C ARG A 367 4.18 7.07 15.77
N VAL A 368 5.13 7.88 16.26
CA VAL A 368 4.93 9.33 16.39
C VAL A 368 4.75 9.98 15.01
N ALA A 369 5.53 9.56 14.00
CA ALA A 369 5.39 10.06 12.63
C ALA A 369 4.02 9.69 12.03
N ILE A 370 3.56 8.45 12.25
CA ILE A 370 2.22 7.98 11.84
C ILE A 370 1.13 8.82 12.51
N ASP A 371 1.26 9.08 13.81
CA ASP A 371 0.27 9.87 14.56
C ASP A 371 0.27 11.34 14.12
N ASN A 372 1.44 11.92 13.84
CA ASN A 372 1.54 13.26 13.28
C ASN A 372 0.88 13.36 11.91
N GLU A 373 1.11 12.39 11.02
CA GLU A 373 0.49 12.39 9.69
C GLU A 373 -1.03 12.15 9.78
N ARG A 374 -1.49 11.33 10.74
CA ARG A 374 -2.91 11.19 11.07
C ARG A 374 -3.54 12.52 11.49
N LEU A 375 -2.88 13.25 12.40
CA LEU A 375 -3.36 14.57 12.85
C LEU A 375 -3.38 15.59 11.70
N GLN A 376 -2.41 15.55 10.80
CA GLN A 376 -2.41 16.38 9.60
C GLN A 376 -3.55 16.01 8.65
N ALA A 377 -3.80 14.72 8.42
CA ALA A 377 -4.90 14.23 7.61
C ALA A 377 -6.27 14.63 8.22
N GLU A 378 -6.41 14.54 9.55
CA GLU A 378 -7.59 14.98 10.28
C GLU A 378 -7.83 16.50 10.12
N LEU A 379 -6.77 17.30 10.21
CA LEU A 379 -6.84 18.75 10.01
C LEU A 379 -7.28 19.09 8.57
N LEU A 380 -6.73 18.41 7.57
CA LEU A 380 -7.11 18.61 6.16
C LEU A 380 -8.56 18.22 5.91
N ASP A 381 -9.03 17.12 6.50
CA ASP A 381 -10.41 16.66 6.43
C ASP A 381 -11.37 17.70 7.05
N GLN A 382 -11.07 18.21 8.24
CA GLN A 382 -11.85 19.24 8.89
C GLN A 382 -11.89 20.55 8.09
N LEU A 383 -10.76 20.95 7.50
CA LEU A 383 -10.71 22.13 6.62
C LEU A 383 -11.57 21.95 5.38
N ALA A 384 -11.55 20.77 4.76
CA ALA A 384 -12.39 20.46 3.60
C ALA A 384 -13.88 20.47 3.97
N GLU A 385 -14.25 19.90 5.11
CA GLU A 385 -15.62 19.91 5.63
C GLU A 385 -16.10 21.32 5.96
N LEU A 386 -15.27 22.13 6.63
CA LEU A 386 -15.57 23.51 6.93
C LEU A 386 -15.83 24.31 5.63
N LYS A 387 -14.94 24.16 4.63
CA LYS A 387 -15.08 24.82 3.33
C LYS A 387 -16.36 24.39 2.62
N SER A 388 -16.69 23.11 2.62
CA SER A 388 -17.92 22.61 2.01
C SER A 388 -19.16 23.13 2.74
N SER A 389 -19.11 23.25 4.06
CA SER A 389 -20.18 23.82 4.89
C SER A 389 -20.38 25.32 4.59
N GLN A 390 -19.30 26.08 4.44
CA GLN A 390 -19.38 27.50 4.05
C GLN A 390 -20.04 27.69 2.70
N ILE A 391 -19.68 26.87 1.70
CA ILE A 391 -20.30 26.89 0.37
C ILE A 391 -21.80 26.60 0.46
N ARG A 392 -22.21 25.57 1.20
CA ARG A 392 -23.63 25.23 1.41
C ARG A 392 -24.42 26.35 2.06
N ILE A 393 -23.83 27.05 3.05
CA ILE A 393 -24.48 28.20 3.70
C ILE A 393 -24.72 29.31 2.70
N VAL A 394 -23.73 29.64 1.85
CA VAL A 394 -23.87 30.65 0.80
C VAL A 394 -24.95 30.27 -0.21
N GLU A 395 -24.97 29.02 -0.68
CA GLU A 395 -25.97 28.52 -1.60
C GLU A 395 -27.39 28.57 -1.03
N THR A 396 -27.55 28.13 0.24
CA THR A 396 -28.83 28.14 0.95
C THR A 396 -29.32 29.57 1.12
N SER A 397 -28.43 30.48 1.52
CA SER A 397 -28.73 31.91 1.66
C SER A 397 -29.20 32.51 0.33
N ASP A 398 -28.55 32.13 -0.79
CA ASP A 398 -28.94 32.59 -2.13
C ASP A 398 -30.31 32.04 -2.59
N VAL A 399 -30.63 30.81 -2.21
CA VAL A 399 -31.96 30.22 -2.49
C VAL A 399 -33.05 30.95 -1.72
N GLU A 400 -32.83 31.21 -0.43
CA GLU A 400 -33.81 31.86 0.42
C GLU A 400 -33.99 33.34 0.04
N ARG A 401 -32.90 34.03 -0.31
CA ARG A 401 -32.97 35.40 -0.84
C ARG A 401 -33.81 35.50 -2.13
N ARG A 402 -33.63 34.56 -3.08
CA ARG A 402 -34.46 34.48 -4.30
C ARG A 402 -35.92 34.17 -4.02
N ARG A 403 -36.21 33.39 -3.00
CA ARG A 403 -37.58 33.09 -2.55
C ARG A 403 -38.27 34.34 -1.99
N LEU A 404 -37.54 35.07 -1.13
CA LEU A 404 -38.01 36.33 -0.57
C LEU A 404 -38.25 37.37 -1.66
N GLU A 405 -37.33 37.48 -2.60
CA GLU A 405 -37.46 38.39 -3.78
C GLU A 405 -38.74 38.12 -4.58
N ARG A 406 -38.97 36.85 -4.95
CA ARG A 406 -40.19 36.49 -5.71
C ARG A 406 -41.45 36.78 -4.90
N ASN A 407 -41.47 36.45 -3.61
CA ASN A 407 -42.63 36.72 -2.76
C ASN A 407 -42.88 38.24 -2.62
N LEU A 408 -41.82 39.03 -2.50
CA LEU A 408 -41.93 40.50 -2.41
C LEU A 408 -42.41 41.08 -3.74
N HIS A 409 -41.84 40.61 -4.86
CA HIS A 409 -42.23 41.06 -6.20
C HIS A 409 -43.70 40.73 -6.49
N ASP A 410 -44.13 39.49 -6.27
CA ASP A 410 -45.48 39.06 -6.67
C ASP A 410 -46.56 39.60 -5.74
N ALA A 411 -46.35 39.54 -4.41
CA ALA A 411 -47.37 39.97 -3.45
C ALA A 411 -47.46 41.51 -3.32
N ALA A 412 -46.30 42.17 -3.14
CA ALA A 412 -46.29 43.62 -2.93
C ALA A 412 -46.64 44.41 -4.20
N GLN A 413 -46.09 44.02 -5.37
CA GLN A 413 -46.43 44.68 -6.63
C GLN A 413 -47.89 44.49 -7.00
N GLN A 414 -48.45 43.28 -6.83
CA GLN A 414 -49.90 43.07 -7.08
C GLN A 414 -50.78 43.93 -6.18
N ALA A 415 -50.47 44.02 -4.89
CA ALA A 415 -51.23 44.83 -3.94
C ALA A 415 -51.21 46.32 -4.31
N VAL A 416 -50.03 46.83 -4.68
CA VAL A 416 -49.87 48.25 -5.03
C VAL A 416 -50.48 48.56 -6.44
N LEU A 417 -50.37 47.60 -7.38
CA LEU A 417 -51.07 47.75 -8.69
C LEU A 417 -52.58 47.72 -8.53
N THR A 418 -53.12 46.87 -7.69
CA THR A 418 -54.57 46.85 -7.37
C THR A 418 -55.01 48.17 -6.77
N LEU A 419 -54.25 48.66 -5.78
CA LEU A 419 -54.54 49.95 -5.16
C LEU A 419 -54.48 51.12 -6.17
N SER A 420 -53.49 51.11 -7.08
CA SER A 420 -53.41 52.09 -8.20
C SER A 420 -54.63 52.06 -9.12
N PHE A 421 -55.10 50.82 -9.40
CA PHE A 421 -56.28 50.63 -10.22
C PHE A 421 -57.55 51.11 -9.52
N ASP A 422 -57.72 50.80 -8.24
CA ASP A 422 -58.84 51.24 -7.41
C ASP A 422 -58.89 52.78 -7.29
N ILE A 423 -57.73 53.43 -7.13
CA ILE A 423 -57.65 54.89 -7.12
C ILE A 423 -58.03 55.47 -8.48
N ARG A 424 -57.62 54.91 -9.61
CA ARG A 424 -58.04 55.36 -10.98
C ARG A 424 -59.53 55.20 -11.19
N LEU A 425 -60.11 54.10 -10.73
CA LEU A 425 -61.54 53.87 -10.77
C LEU A 425 -62.32 54.93 -9.95
N ALA A 426 -61.80 55.18 -8.74
CA ALA A 426 -62.39 56.24 -7.88
C ALA A 426 -62.30 57.62 -8.48
N ILE A 427 -61.21 58.01 -9.17
CA ILE A 427 -61.06 59.27 -9.93
C ILE A 427 -62.08 59.30 -11.05
N ALA A 428 -62.27 58.22 -11.81
CA ALA A 428 -63.22 58.13 -12.91
C ALA A 428 -64.67 58.18 -12.40
N ALA A 429 -64.98 57.55 -11.27
CA ALA A 429 -66.34 57.56 -10.68
C ALA A 429 -66.70 58.90 -10.00
N ALA A 430 -65.72 59.65 -9.50
CA ALA A 430 -65.97 60.94 -8.88
C ALA A 430 -66.46 62.05 -9.90
N GLY A 431 -66.24 61.82 -11.16
CA GLY A 431 -66.69 62.72 -12.24
C GLY A 431 -66.28 64.20 -12.04
N THR A 432 -66.79 65.10 -12.86
CA THR A 432 -66.54 66.55 -12.79
C THR A 432 -67.30 67.25 -11.64
N SER A 433 -68.08 66.51 -10.85
CA SER A 433 -68.91 67.03 -9.75
C SER A 433 -68.27 66.97 -8.35
N GLY A 434 -67.12 66.24 -8.18
CA GLY A 434 -66.32 66.23 -6.96
C GLY A 434 -65.49 67.51 -6.91
N GLY A 435 -65.57 68.22 -5.80
CA GLY A 435 -64.83 69.45 -5.61
C GLY A 435 -63.32 69.32 -5.92
N ARG A 436 -62.67 70.38 -6.38
CA ARG A 436 -61.24 70.42 -6.76
C ARG A 436 -60.28 69.77 -5.73
N ASP A 437 -60.65 69.88 -4.48
CA ASP A 437 -59.85 69.32 -3.34
C ASP A 437 -59.80 67.79 -3.33
N LEU A 438 -60.92 67.10 -3.67
CA LEU A 438 -60.98 65.68 -3.77
C LEU A 438 -60.13 65.12 -4.92
N HIS A 439 -60.23 65.81 -6.10
CA HIS A 439 -59.44 65.43 -7.24
C HIS A 439 -57.92 65.61 -7.03
N GLN A 440 -57.52 66.68 -6.34
CA GLN A 440 -56.14 66.91 -5.95
C GLN A 440 -55.64 65.90 -4.93
N LEU A 441 -56.48 65.48 -3.98
CA LEU A 441 -56.11 64.46 -2.96
C LEU A 441 -55.88 63.09 -3.65
N MET A 442 -56.78 62.71 -4.58
CA MET A 442 -56.66 61.49 -5.32
C MET A 442 -55.44 61.45 -6.26
N GLN A 443 -55.10 62.59 -6.88
CA GLN A 443 -53.87 62.69 -7.68
C GLN A 443 -52.62 62.57 -6.84
N ARG A 444 -52.59 63.16 -5.61
CA ARG A 444 -51.46 62.97 -4.65
C ARG A 444 -51.33 61.52 -4.21
N ALA A 445 -52.45 60.82 -3.93
CA ALA A 445 -52.46 59.44 -3.61
C ALA A 445 -51.91 58.58 -4.75
N MET A 446 -52.29 58.88 -6.00
CA MET A 446 -51.77 58.19 -7.15
C MET A 446 -50.26 58.39 -7.33
N THR A 447 -49.74 59.58 -7.11
CA THR A 447 -48.30 59.86 -7.15
C THR A 447 -47.58 59.10 -6.04
N ALA A 448 -48.10 59.09 -4.81
CA ALA A 448 -47.52 58.36 -3.71
C ALA A 448 -47.49 56.82 -3.94
N VAL A 449 -48.52 56.26 -4.59
CA VAL A 449 -48.57 54.85 -4.99
C VAL A 449 -47.56 54.59 -6.09
N GLN A 450 -47.39 55.48 -7.05
CA GLN A 450 -46.42 55.35 -8.13
C GLN A 450 -44.97 55.37 -7.56
N ASP A 451 -44.72 56.33 -6.65
CA ASP A 451 -43.44 56.42 -5.93
C ASP A 451 -43.16 55.14 -5.11
N ALA A 452 -44.17 54.57 -4.47
CA ALA A 452 -44.04 53.32 -3.72
C ALA A 452 -43.75 52.12 -4.65
N ILE A 453 -44.36 52.05 -5.85
CA ILE A 453 -44.06 51.05 -6.88
C ILE A 453 -42.59 51.17 -7.32
N ASP A 454 -42.12 52.37 -7.56
CA ASP A 454 -40.77 52.61 -8.04
C ASP A 454 -39.74 52.34 -6.93
N GLN A 455 -40.04 52.67 -5.66
CA GLN A 455 -39.24 52.28 -4.49
C GLN A 455 -39.19 50.75 -4.33
N LEU A 456 -40.33 50.05 -4.45
CA LEU A 456 -40.38 48.60 -4.39
C LEU A 456 -39.57 47.94 -5.52
N ARG A 457 -39.64 48.53 -6.72
CA ARG A 457 -38.82 48.09 -7.85
C ARG A 457 -37.34 48.32 -7.61
N GLN A 458 -36.94 49.46 -7.04
CA GLN A 458 -35.56 49.74 -6.67
C GLN A 458 -35.05 48.79 -5.59
N LEU A 459 -35.85 48.51 -4.56
CA LEU A 459 -35.53 47.50 -3.54
C LEU A 459 -35.37 46.10 -4.11
N ALA A 460 -36.22 45.71 -5.07
CA ALA A 460 -36.16 44.44 -5.78
C ALA A 460 -34.96 44.35 -6.75
N HIS A 461 -34.58 45.45 -7.41
CA HIS A 461 -33.47 45.49 -8.36
C HIS A 461 -32.09 45.32 -7.68
N GLY A 462 -31.97 45.64 -6.40
CA GLY A 462 -30.72 45.41 -5.64
C GLY A 462 -30.42 43.94 -5.34
N ILE A 463 -31.33 43.02 -5.68
CA ILE A 463 -31.21 41.62 -5.22
C ILE A 463 -30.68 40.67 -6.33
N TYR A 464 -31.21 40.72 -7.58
CA TYR A 464 -30.70 39.87 -8.68
C TYR A 464 -31.27 40.19 -10.05
N PRO A 465 -30.48 40.65 -11.04
CA PRO A 465 -31.02 40.84 -12.38
C PRO A 465 -31.15 39.50 -13.12
N ALA A 466 -32.33 39.25 -13.73
CA ALA A 466 -32.56 38.09 -14.59
C ALA A 466 -31.52 38.01 -15.73
N VAL A 467 -31.05 39.18 -16.19
CA VAL A 467 -29.97 39.33 -17.16
C VAL A 467 -28.70 38.55 -16.81
N LEU A 468 -28.35 38.46 -15.53
CA LEU A 468 -27.18 37.69 -15.11
C LEU A 468 -27.37 36.19 -15.34
N THR A 469 -28.57 35.68 -15.07
CA THR A 469 -28.86 34.24 -15.20
C THR A 469 -29.00 33.86 -16.69
N GLU A 470 -29.63 34.69 -17.48
CA GLU A 470 -29.91 34.40 -18.90
C GLU A 470 -28.73 34.73 -19.83
N PHE A 471 -28.10 35.87 -19.61
CA PHE A 471 -27.11 36.44 -20.53
C PHE A 471 -25.68 36.50 -19.97
N GLY A 472 -25.47 36.23 -18.67
CA GLY A 472 -24.17 36.15 -18.02
C GLY A 472 -23.63 37.47 -17.48
N LEU A 473 -22.37 37.46 -17.01
CA LEU A 473 -21.76 38.54 -16.25
C LEU A 473 -21.61 39.84 -17.03
N LYS A 474 -21.25 39.79 -18.33
CA LYS A 474 -20.99 40.98 -19.14
C LYS A 474 -22.24 41.88 -19.32
N PRO A 475 -23.41 41.38 -19.77
CA PRO A 475 -24.62 42.19 -19.87
C PRO A 475 -25.13 42.66 -18.49
N ALA A 476 -24.94 41.84 -17.44
CA ALA A 476 -25.35 42.20 -16.09
C ALA A 476 -24.54 43.37 -15.52
N LEU A 477 -23.24 43.40 -15.71
CA LEU A 477 -22.40 44.53 -15.31
C LEU A 477 -22.64 45.77 -16.14
N ALA A 478 -22.97 45.64 -17.43
CA ALA A 478 -23.38 46.78 -18.27
C ALA A 478 -24.69 47.41 -17.75
N SER A 479 -25.70 46.57 -17.44
CA SER A 479 -26.96 47.06 -16.86
C SER A 479 -26.76 47.69 -15.48
N LEU A 480 -25.80 47.16 -14.66
CA LEU A 480 -25.45 47.76 -13.38
C LEU A 480 -24.81 49.13 -13.56
N ALA A 481 -23.95 49.29 -14.55
CA ALA A 481 -23.30 50.56 -14.88
C ALA A 481 -24.32 51.62 -15.37
N ASP A 482 -25.28 51.20 -16.24
CA ASP A 482 -26.32 52.08 -16.76
C ASP A 482 -27.29 52.61 -15.69
N THR A 483 -27.48 51.85 -14.60
CA THR A 483 -28.36 52.19 -13.48
C THR A 483 -27.66 52.86 -12.31
N ALA A 484 -26.33 52.91 -12.34
CA ALA A 484 -25.54 53.53 -11.29
C ALA A 484 -25.76 55.04 -11.19
N PRO A 485 -25.82 55.65 -9.98
CA PRO A 485 -26.01 57.09 -9.81
C PRO A 485 -24.78 57.93 -10.18
N ILE A 486 -23.67 57.30 -10.50
CA ILE A 486 -22.41 57.91 -10.98
C ILE A 486 -21.99 57.27 -12.31
N PRO A 487 -21.25 57.96 -13.16
CA PRO A 487 -20.69 57.38 -14.38
C PRO A 487 -19.82 56.16 -14.08
N VAL A 488 -20.15 55.00 -14.67
CA VAL A 488 -19.39 53.76 -14.56
C VAL A 488 -19.00 53.30 -15.95
N GLU A 489 -17.72 53.34 -16.26
CA GLU A 489 -17.18 52.84 -17.54
C GLU A 489 -16.95 51.33 -17.49
N ILE A 490 -17.43 50.63 -18.52
CA ILE A 490 -17.21 49.19 -18.65
C ILE A 490 -15.97 48.93 -19.50
N GLY A 491 -14.94 48.44 -18.89
CA GLY A 491 -13.72 48.00 -19.57
C GLY A 491 -13.85 46.58 -20.16
N THR A 492 -12.76 45.86 -20.24
CA THR A 492 -12.77 44.50 -20.78
C THR A 492 -13.45 43.53 -19.81
N ILE A 493 -14.53 42.86 -20.27
CA ILE A 493 -15.23 41.81 -19.51
C ILE A 493 -15.14 40.48 -20.25
N ALA A 494 -14.82 39.39 -19.53
CA ALA A 494 -14.79 38.03 -20.05
C ALA A 494 -16.16 37.65 -20.64
N SER A 495 -16.17 37.16 -21.88
CA SER A 495 -17.40 36.77 -22.59
C SER A 495 -17.81 35.32 -22.32
N ALA A 496 -16.90 34.49 -21.76
CA ALA A 496 -17.18 33.10 -21.44
C ALA A 496 -18.11 32.99 -20.23
N ARG A 497 -19.04 32.02 -20.28
CA ARG A 497 -19.88 31.69 -19.12
C ARG A 497 -19.00 31.03 -18.04
N LEU A 498 -19.19 31.45 -16.82
CA LEU A 498 -18.51 30.93 -15.63
C LEU A 498 -19.53 30.19 -14.75
N PRO A 499 -19.07 29.42 -13.75
CA PRO A 499 -20.00 28.81 -12.82
C PRO A 499 -20.95 29.84 -12.21
N PRO A 500 -22.27 29.56 -12.12
CA PRO A 500 -23.28 30.55 -11.71
C PRO A 500 -22.98 31.22 -10.36
N LEU A 501 -22.33 30.49 -9.43
CA LEU A 501 -21.96 31.01 -8.13
C LEU A 501 -20.84 32.06 -8.24
N VAL A 502 -19.91 31.88 -9.19
CA VAL A 502 -18.80 32.81 -9.47
C VAL A 502 -19.32 34.08 -10.11
N GLU A 503 -20.14 33.95 -11.19
CA GLU A 503 -20.74 35.11 -11.86
C GLU A 503 -21.56 35.96 -10.89
N ARG A 504 -22.30 35.31 -10.03
CA ARG A 504 -23.11 35.92 -8.99
C ARG A 504 -22.31 36.72 -7.98
N THR A 505 -21.25 36.06 -7.44
CA THR A 505 -20.39 36.69 -6.45
C THR A 505 -19.65 37.88 -7.02
N ALA A 506 -19.21 37.77 -8.27
CA ALA A 506 -18.58 38.88 -9.02
C ALA A 506 -19.52 40.05 -9.21
N TYR A 507 -20.78 39.79 -9.61
CA TYR A 507 -21.80 40.82 -9.78
C TYR A 507 -22.10 41.54 -8.47
N LEU A 508 -22.36 40.79 -7.38
CA LEU A 508 -22.66 41.36 -6.08
C LEU A 508 -21.49 42.16 -5.50
N ALA A 509 -20.26 41.70 -5.72
CA ALA A 509 -19.07 42.42 -5.31
C ALA A 509 -18.92 43.76 -6.06
N ALA A 510 -19.21 43.76 -7.37
CA ALA A 510 -19.21 45.00 -8.15
C ALA A 510 -20.30 45.97 -7.70
N ALA A 511 -21.53 45.48 -7.47
CA ALA A 511 -22.65 46.30 -6.97
C ALA A 511 -22.33 46.93 -5.61
N ASP A 512 -21.85 46.13 -4.66
CA ASP A 512 -21.48 46.61 -3.32
C ASP A 512 -20.39 47.69 -3.38
N VAL A 513 -19.35 47.47 -4.19
CA VAL A 513 -18.26 48.46 -4.34
C VAL A 513 -18.78 49.77 -4.98
N ILE A 514 -19.71 49.71 -5.95
CA ILE A 514 -20.34 50.92 -6.52
C ILE A 514 -21.10 51.66 -5.42
N ASP A 515 -21.96 50.98 -4.66
CA ASP A 515 -22.76 51.59 -3.59
C ASP A 515 -21.88 52.23 -2.53
N GLN A 516 -20.82 51.57 -2.12
CA GLN A 516 -19.84 52.10 -1.15
C GLN A 516 -19.08 53.31 -1.74
N ALA A 517 -18.72 53.26 -3.02
CA ALA A 517 -18.01 54.34 -3.70
C ALA A 517 -18.89 55.60 -3.84
N VAL A 518 -20.16 55.41 -4.20
CA VAL A 518 -21.16 56.50 -4.22
C VAL A 518 -21.29 57.14 -2.82
N SER A 519 -21.41 56.31 -1.79
CA SER A 519 -21.49 56.78 -0.39
C SER A 519 -20.22 57.50 0.07
N ALA A 520 -19.06 57.17 -0.48
CA ALA A 520 -17.77 57.81 -0.24
C ALA A 520 -17.53 59.08 -1.07
N GLY A 521 -18.47 59.50 -1.95
CA GLY A 521 -18.35 60.66 -2.81
C GLY A 521 -17.45 60.46 -4.04
N THR A 522 -17.31 59.27 -4.53
CA THR A 522 -16.61 58.98 -5.81
C THR A 522 -17.43 59.52 -6.97
N HIS A 523 -16.77 60.10 -7.99
CA HIS A 523 -17.44 60.73 -9.12
C HIS A 523 -17.46 59.89 -10.40
N GLU A 524 -16.54 58.93 -10.54
CA GLU A 524 -16.41 58.10 -11.73
C GLU A 524 -15.73 56.76 -11.35
N LEU A 525 -16.15 55.65 -11.98
CA LEU A 525 -15.59 54.33 -11.80
C LEU A 525 -15.34 53.64 -13.14
N THR A 526 -14.36 52.73 -13.18
CA THR A 526 -14.16 51.81 -14.31
C THR A 526 -14.19 50.38 -13.77
N ILE A 527 -14.98 49.50 -14.42
CA ILE A 527 -15.09 48.08 -14.04
C ILE A 527 -14.55 47.20 -15.16
N ALA A 528 -13.64 46.29 -14.83
CA ALA A 528 -13.15 45.26 -15.74
C ALA A 528 -13.21 43.88 -15.06
N ALA A 529 -13.50 42.82 -15.83
CA ALA A 529 -13.53 41.45 -15.34
C ALA A 529 -12.82 40.52 -16.31
N LYS A 530 -11.74 39.92 -15.91
CA LYS A 530 -10.91 39.03 -16.74
C LYS A 530 -10.85 37.64 -16.13
N ALA A 531 -11.07 36.62 -16.95
CA ALA A 531 -10.75 35.24 -16.59
C ALA A 531 -9.27 35.00 -16.90
N ALA A 532 -8.50 34.63 -15.89
CA ALA A 532 -7.08 34.33 -16.00
C ALA A 532 -6.80 32.99 -15.30
N ASP A 533 -6.24 32.05 -16.01
CA ASP A 533 -5.94 30.68 -15.56
C ASP A 533 -7.19 29.97 -14.99
N ARG A 534 -7.31 29.89 -13.67
CA ARG A 534 -8.46 29.28 -12.96
C ARG A 534 -9.27 30.29 -12.14
N ASP A 535 -9.04 31.57 -12.34
CA ASP A 535 -9.64 32.61 -11.52
C ASP A 535 -10.39 33.64 -12.39
N LEU A 536 -11.47 34.21 -11.85
CA LEU A 536 -12.06 35.44 -12.30
C LEU A 536 -11.51 36.60 -11.48
N VAL A 537 -10.94 37.59 -12.13
CA VAL A 537 -10.46 38.82 -11.50
C VAL A 537 -11.34 39.97 -11.91
N VAL A 538 -12.12 40.51 -10.98
CA VAL A 538 -12.89 41.75 -11.12
C VAL A 538 -12.06 42.91 -10.58
N GLU A 539 -11.81 43.91 -11.39
CA GLU A 539 -11.02 45.08 -11.05
C GLU A 539 -11.90 46.34 -11.20
N ILE A 540 -12.04 47.07 -10.09
CA ILE A 540 -12.81 48.33 -10.03
C ILE A 540 -11.83 49.43 -9.72
N ARG A 541 -11.69 50.38 -10.63
CA ARG A 541 -10.79 51.53 -10.52
C ARG A 541 -11.57 52.82 -10.24
N GLY A 542 -10.92 53.78 -9.61
CA GLY A 542 -11.48 55.05 -9.21
C GLY A 542 -11.85 55.10 -7.73
N THR A 543 -11.69 53.98 -7.01
CA THR A 543 -12.02 53.90 -5.58
C THR A 543 -11.11 52.94 -4.83
N ASP A 544 -10.97 53.14 -3.55
CA ASP A 544 -10.29 52.22 -2.62
C ASP A 544 -11.18 51.82 -1.44
N VAL A 545 -12.49 51.96 -1.58
CA VAL A 545 -13.48 51.61 -0.58
C VAL A 545 -13.36 50.13 -0.16
N ARG A 546 -13.75 49.84 1.04
CA ARG A 546 -13.78 48.45 1.53
C ARG A 546 -15.15 47.84 1.22
N PRO A 547 -15.22 46.74 0.49
CA PRO A 547 -16.46 45.98 0.37
C PRO A 547 -17.03 45.61 1.74
N THR A 548 -18.34 45.47 1.82
CA THR A 548 -19.01 45.09 3.06
C THR A 548 -18.58 43.74 3.57
N THR A 549 -18.72 43.48 4.87
CA THR A 549 -18.39 42.19 5.47
C THR A 549 -19.10 41.01 4.80
N PRO A 550 -20.42 41.07 4.49
CA PRO A 550 -21.11 39.99 3.79
C PRO A 550 -20.51 39.63 2.41
N ILE A 551 -20.03 40.63 1.68
CA ILE A 551 -19.37 40.39 0.38
C ILE A 551 -17.98 39.82 0.57
N SER A 552 -17.24 40.29 1.56
CA SER A 552 -15.91 39.77 1.91
C SER A 552 -16.00 38.31 2.34
N ASP A 553 -16.98 37.96 3.18
CA ASP A 553 -17.22 36.59 3.65
C ASP A 553 -17.65 35.68 2.49
N ARG A 554 -18.50 36.19 1.59
CA ARG A 554 -18.94 35.46 0.39
C ARG A 554 -17.79 35.13 -0.57
N VAL A 555 -16.92 36.09 -0.84
CA VAL A 555 -15.71 35.89 -1.66
C VAL A 555 -14.78 34.90 -0.99
N GLY A 556 -14.59 35.04 0.33
CA GLY A 556 -13.77 34.13 1.15
C GLY A 556 -14.30 32.69 1.15
N ALA A 557 -15.62 32.48 1.24
CA ALA A 557 -16.25 31.16 1.19
C ALA A 557 -15.98 30.38 -0.10
N LEU A 558 -15.77 31.11 -1.22
CA LEU A 558 -15.37 30.54 -2.51
C LEU A 558 -13.84 30.36 -2.63
N GLY A 559 -13.08 30.65 -1.59
CA GLY A 559 -11.62 30.65 -1.64
C GLY A 559 -11.03 31.84 -2.39
N GLY A 560 -11.84 32.87 -2.63
CA GLY A 560 -11.40 34.09 -3.27
C GLY A 560 -10.74 35.08 -2.30
N GLN A 561 -10.20 36.15 -2.83
CA GLN A 561 -9.53 37.20 -2.09
C GLN A 561 -9.92 38.61 -2.61
N ILE A 562 -9.98 39.56 -1.71
CA ILE A 562 -10.17 40.97 -2.04
C ILE A 562 -8.87 41.71 -1.68
N VAL A 563 -8.26 42.32 -2.68
CA VAL A 563 -7.06 43.13 -2.54
C VAL A 563 -7.38 44.58 -2.89
N ARG A 564 -6.96 45.52 -2.03
CA ARG A 564 -7.11 46.97 -2.25
C ARG A 564 -5.73 47.59 -2.45
N THR A 565 -5.63 48.41 -3.43
CA THR A 565 -4.45 49.23 -3.74
C THR A 565 -4.96 50.65 -4.01
N SER A 566 -4.14 51.67 -3.91
CA SER A 566 -4.53 53.07 -4.09
C SER A 566 -5.37 53.27 -5.34
N GLY A 567 -6.68 53.54 -5.18
CA GLY A 567 -7.65 53.76 -6.26
C GLY A 567 -8.12 52.49 -7.00
N ILE A 568 -7.84 51.26 -6.48
CA ILE A 568 -8.24 50.02 -7.16
C ILE A 568 -8.70 48.99 -6.10
N VAL A 569 -9.90 48.46 -6.33
CA VAL A 569 -10.41 47.27 -5.61
C VAL A 569 -10.36 46.08 -6.58
N ARG A 570 -9.65 45.02 -6.20
CA ARG A 570 -9.50 43.80 -6.98
C ARG A 570 -10.10 42.62 -6.23
N VAL A 571 -11.09 41.98 -6.84
CA VAL A 571 -11.75 40.78 -6.31
C VAL A 571 -11.34 39.59 -7.18
N ARG A 572 -10.70 38.62 -6.58
CA ARG A 572 -10.25 37.37 -7.21
C ARG A 572 -11.13 36.22 -6.73
N ILE A 573 -11.75 35.47 -7.64
CA ILE A 573 -12.67 34.37 -7.33
C ILE A 573 -12.22 33.16 -8.14
N PRO A 574 -11.89 32.02 -7.49
CA PRO A 574 -11.58 30.78 -8.21
C PRO A 574 -12.77 30.27 -9.03
N CYS A 575 -12.48 29.78 -10.25
CA CYS A 575 -13.50 29.29 -11.18
C CYS A 575 -13.63 27.75 -11.19
N GLY A 576 -12.85 27.03 -10.35
CA GLY A 576 -12.84 25.56 -10.25
C GLY A 576 -11.64 24.93 -10.94
#